data_a00a06729c00754588b163fc2aeba0b3
#
_entry.id   a00a06729c00754588b163fc2aeba0b3
#
_cell.length_a   1.000
_cell.length_b   1.000
_cell.length_c   1.000
_cell.angle_alpha   90.00
_cell.angle_beta   90.00
_cell.angle_gamma   90.00
#
_symmetry.space_group_name_H-M   'P 1'
#
loop_
_entity.id
_entity.type
_entity.pdbx_description
1 polymer ?
#
loop_
_entity_poly.entity_id
_entity_poly.type
_entity_poly.pdbx_seq_one_letter_code
_entity_poly.pdbx_strand_id
1 'polypeptide(L)'
;MPRESYQEQLDSLREDVLYMSEIVLERLRMGLEALSTKDERLAHEIIEGDDEINRMYLDLERSCIDLFALQQPVAGDLRFIASSFKIITDLERVADLATNLGEYTLQAERDVFPEVDIQGIGGITQEMIEAAMTAYDENDIDACYAIDERDNELDDLCERASEIVVRDLIESELDPADTDQLMADVSRLLLTIRDLERVGDHAVNISARTLYMVDNDDELIY
;
A
#
# COMPACT_ATOMS: atom_id res chain seq x y z
N MET A 1 33.23 8.62 -12.69
CA MET A 1 33.23 7.33 -11.98
C MET A 1 33.33 6.20 -12.98
N PRO A 2 34.00 5.06 -12.68
CA PRO A 2 33.95 3.88 -13.54
C PRO A 2 32.50 3.38 -13.65
N ARG A 3 32.15 2.80 -14.81
CA ARG A 3 30.79 2.27 -15.06
C ARG A 3 30.39 1.15 -14.08
N GLU A 4 31.33 0.38 -13.57
CA GLU A 4 31.13 -0.63 -12.53
C GLU A 4 30.59 -0.01 -11.24
N SER A 5 31.18 1.09 -10.76
CA SER A 5 30.72 1.81 -9.56
C SER A 5 29.31 2.41 -9.71
N TYR A 6 28.87 2.72 -10.93
CA TYR A 6 27.52 3.21 -11.17
C TYR A 6 26.51 2.06 -11.17
N GLN A 7 26.85 0.91 -11.74
CA GLN A 7 26.01 -0.28 -11.69
C GLN A 7 25.81 -0.75 -10.23
N GLU A 8 26.86 -0.77 -9.43
CA GLU A 8 26.77 -1.08 -8.00
C GLU A 8 25.80 -0.14 -7.26
N GLN A 9 25.74 1.14 -7.66
CA GLN A 9 24.80 2.09 -7.06
C GLN A 9 23.34 1.84 -7.51
N LEU A 10 23.11 1.42 -8.76
CA LEU A 10 21.77 1.02 -9.22
C LEU A 10 21.30 -0.25 -8.50
N ASP A 11 22.19 -1.22 -8.32
CA ASP A 11 21.89 -2.46 -7.60
C ASP A 11 21.56 -2.15 -6.12
N SER A 12 22.34 -1.25 -5.48
CA SER A 12 22.06 -0.78 -4.13
C SER A 12 20.70 -0.07 -4.02
N LEU A 13 20.34 0.78 -5.00
CA LEU A 13 19.03 1.43 -5.02
C LEU A 13 17.90 0.38 -5.06
N ARG A 14 18.04 -0.68 -5.88
CA ARG A 14 17.06 -1.76 -5.95
C ARG A 14 16.91 -2.45 -4.60
N GLU A 15 18.04 -2.84 -3.98
CA GLU A 15 18.05 -3.48 -2.66
C GLU A 15 17.39 -2.62 -1.58
N ASP A 16 17.67 -1.31 -1.58
CA ASP A 16 17.11 -0.37 -0.61
C ASP A 16 15.60 -0.15 -0.82
N VAL A 17 15.10 -0.14 -2.07
CA VAL A 17 13.66 -0.08 -2.40
C VAL A 17 12.95 -1.36 -1.93
N LEU A 18 13.54 -2.54 -2.16
CA LEU A 18 12.99 -3.81 -1.68
C LEU A 18 12.97 -3.85 -0.15
N TYR A 19 14.01 -3.39 0.51
CA TYR A 19 14.03 -3.29 1.97
C TYR A 19 12.93 -2.37 2.51
N MET A 20 12.72 -1.20 1.89
CA MET A 20 11.60 -0.33 2.24
C MET A 20 10.25 -1.06 2.11
N SER A 21 10.07 -1.83 1.05
CA SER A 21 8.82 -2.58 0.83
C SER A 21 8.56 -3.64 1.92
N GLU A 22 9.60 -4.32 2.40
CA GLU A 22 9.48 -5.28 3.51
C GLU A 22 8.98 -4.60 4.79
N ILE A 23 9.52 -3.43 5.12
CA ILE A 23 9.07 -2.64 6.28
C ILE A 23 7.62 -2.18 6.11
N VAL A 24 7.24 -1.70 4.92
CA VAL A 24 5.87 -1.25 4.62
C VAL A 24 4.87 -2.40 4.73
N LEU A 25 5.20 -3.56 4.18
CA LEU A 25 4.37 -4.77 4.29
C LEU A 25 4.21 -5.23 5.75
N GLU A 26 5.27 -5.15 6.55
CA GLU A 26 5.16 -5.47 7.98
C GLU A 26 4.23 -4.48 8.70
N ARG A 27 4.31 -3.16 8.38
CA ARG A 27 3.39 -2.15 8.94
C ARG A 27 1.94 -2.42 8.54
N LEU A 28 1.67 -2.77 7.30
CA LEU A 28 0.32 -3.11 6.82
C LEU A 28 -0.22 -4.35 7.56
N ARG A 29 0.61 -5.40 7.73
CA ARG A 29 0.27 -6.60 8.50
C ARG A 29 -0.07 -6.27 9.95
N MET A 30 0.77 -5.46 10.60
CA MET A 30 0.53 -4.99 11.97
C MET A 30 -0.77 -4.19 12.06
N GLY A 31 -1.09 -3.34 11.09
CA GLY A 31 -2.34 -2.56 11.03
C GLY A 31 -3.58 -3.44 10.99
N LEU A 32 -3.58 -4.46 10.14
CA LEU A 32 -4.65 -5.44 10.05
C LEU A 32 -4.78 -6.29 11.33
N GLU A 33 -3.67 -6.68 11.94
CA GLU A 33 -3.67 -7.39 13.22
C GLU A 33 -4.22 -6.52 14.34
N ALA A 34 -3.80 -5.26 14.43
CA ALA A 34 -4.29 -4.31 15.42
C ALA A 34 -5.82 -4.12 15.31
N LEU A 35 -6.36 -3.97 14.09
CA LEU A 35 -7.81 -3.90 13.86
C LEU A 35 -8.53 -5.17 14.32
N SER A 36 -7.99 -6.35 13.99
CA SER A 36 -8.61 -7.64 14.30
C SER A 36 -8.64 -7.94 15.80
N THR A 37 -7.54 -7.62 16.49
CA THR A 37 -7.34 -7.94 17.90
C THR A 37 -7.70 -6.79 18.85
N LYS A 38 -7.93 -5.58 18.30
CA LYS A 38 -8.09 -4.32 19.05
C LYS A 38 -6.90 -4.04 19.97
N ASP A 39 -5.70 -4.36 19.49
CA ASP A 39 -4.46 -4.13 20.24
C ASP A 39 -4.01 -2.66 20.13
N GLU A 40 -4.39 -1.86 21.13
CA GLU A 40 -4.01 -0.44 21.21
C GLU A 40 -2.49 -0.25 21.26
N ARG A 41 -1.74 -1.18 21.86
CA ARG A 41 -0.28 -1.09 21.92
C ARG A 41 0.31 -1.22 20.51
N LEU A 42 -0.18 -2.19 19.73
CA LEU A 42 0.23 -2.39 18.35
C LEU A 42 -0.13 -1.18 17.48
N ALA A 43 -1.34 -0.63 17.68
CA ALA A 43 -1.78 0.58 16.99
C ALA A 43 -0.86 1.79 17.26
N HIS A 44 -0.46 2.02 18.52
CA HIS A 44 0.51 3.07 18.85
C HIS A 44 1.89 2.82 18.23
N GLU A 45 2.36 1.57 18.20
CA GLU A 45 3.65 1.21 17.59
C GLU A 45 3.67 1.52 16.09
N ILE A 46 2.57 1.29 15.37
CA ILE A 46 2.44 1.63 13.96
C ILE A 46 2.48 3.14 13.75
N ILE A 47 1.68 3.89 14.51
CA ILE A 47 1.56 5.35 14.40
C ILE A 47 2.91 6.03 14.71
N GLU A 48 3.59 5.60 15.78
CA GLU A 48 4.89 6.16 16.17
C GLU A 48 6.02 5.77 15.20
N GLY A 49 5.86 4.64 14.50
CA GLY A 49 6.84 4.13 13.54
C GLY A 49 6.81 4.80 12.18
N ASP A 50 5.82 5.64 11.87
CA ASP A 50 5.66 6.31 10.58
C ASP A 50 6.87 7.19 10.20
N ASP A 51 7.45 7.89 11.17
CA ASP A 51 8.67 8.69 10.99
C ASP A 51 9.87 7.91 10.42
N GLU A 52 9.96 6.61 10.64
CA GLU A 52 11.02 5.74 10.11
C GLU A 52 10.89 5.60 8.59
N ILE A 53 9.69 5.27 8.12
CA ILE A 53 9.40 5.10 6.69
C ILE A 53 9.56 6.43 5.94
N ASN A 54 9.11 7.52 6.53
CA ASN A 54 9.30 8.87 5.99
C ASN A 54 10.78 9.24 5.80
N ARG A 55 11.65 8.84 6.73
CA ARG A 55 13.11 9.03 6.58
C ARG A 55 13.69 8.15 5.47
N MET A 56 13.30 6.88 5.40
CA MET A 56 13.73 5.97 4.33
C MET A 56 13.31 6.52 2.96
N TYR A 57 12.07 6.98 2.82
CA TYR A 57 11.59 7.62 1.60
C TYR A 57 12.48 8.80 1.18
N LEU A 58 12.77 9.74 2.11
CA LEU A 58 13.60 10.90 1.81
C LEU A 58 15.05 10.54 1.44
N ASP A 59 15.60 9.50 2.06
CA ASP A 59 16.97 9.05 1.75
C ASP A 59 17.01 8.36 0.39
N LEU A 60 16.02 7.54 0.03
CA LEU A 60 15.88 6.93 -1.30
C LEU A 60 15.62 7.98 -2.40
N GLU A 61 14.77 8.99 -2.12
CA GLU A 61 14.55 10.11 -3.02
C GLU A 61 15.88 10.82 -3.37
N ARG A 62 16.71 11.10 -2.35
CA ARG A 62 18.04 11.70 -2.57
C ARG A 62 18.94 10.78 -3.39
N SER A 63 18.95 9.49 -3.10
CA SER A 63 19.73 8.50 -3.89
C SER A 63 19.33 8.51 -5.36
N CYS A 64 18.04 8.56 -5.67
CA CYS A 64 17.54 8.69 -7.04
C CYS A 64 18.03 10.00 -7.70
N ILE A 65 17.93 11.13 -7.01
CA ILE A 65 18.37 12.45 -7.51
C ILE A 65 19.88 12.44 -7.77
N ASP A 66 20.68 11.88 -6.87
CA ASP A 66 22.13 11.80 -7.02
C ASP A 66 22.51 10.93 -8.23
N LEU A 67 21.82 9.81 -8.46
CA LEU A 67 22.02 8.95 -9.64
C LEU A 67 21.66 9.66 -10.94
N PHE A 68 20.63 10.50 -10.97
CA PHE A 68 20.33 11.36 -12.13
C PHE A 68 21.44 12.39 -12.40
N ALA A 69 22.04 12.95 -11.34
CA ALA A 69 23.01 14.05 -11.45
C ALA A 69 24.42 13.59 -11.77
N LEU A 70 24.82 12.40 -11.33
CA LEU A 70 26.22 11.95 -11.32
C LEU A 70 26.74 11.43 -12.66
N GLN A 71 25.87 10.97 -13.57
CA GLN A 71 26.30 10.43 -14.87
C GLN A 71 25.26 10.73 -15.97
N GLN A 72 25.66 10.51 -17.22
CA GLN A 72 24.71 10.46 -18.33
C GLN A 72 24.11 9.02 -18.36
N PRO A 73 23.00 8.73 -17.64
CA PRO A 73 22.43 7.40 -17.61
C PRO A 73 21.98 7.00 -19.03
N VAL A 74 22.16 5.73 -19.39
CA VAL A 74 21.53 5.20 -20.59
C VAL A 74 20.01 5.10 -20.39
N ALA A 75 19.26 5.01 -21.47
CA ALA A 75 17.79 5.07 -21.40
C ALA A 75 17.17 4.04 -20.43
N GLY A 76 17.74 2.83 -20.31
CA GLY A 76 17.33 1.81 -19.37
C GLY A 76 17.54 2.22 -17.91
N ASP A 77 18.76 2.70 -17.59
CA ASP A 77 19.10 3.17 -16.24
C ASP A 77 18.19 4.34 -15.81
N LEU A 78 17.91 5.24 -16.76
CA LEU A 78 17.03 6.39 -16.52
C LEU A 78 15.60 5.96 -16.17
N ARG A 79 15.03 4.98 -16.92
CA ARG A 79 13.71 4.44 -16.62
C ARG A 79 13.69 3.72 -15.27
N PHE A 80 14.71 2.93 -14.97
CA PHE A 80 14.84 2.26 -13.68
C PHE A 80 14.80 3.26 -12.52
N ILE A 81 15.64 4.31 -12.54
CA ILE A 81 15.68 5.31 -11.47
C ILE A 81 14.34 6.06 -11.37
N ALA A 82 13.75 6.45 -12.53
CA ALA A 82 12.47 7.15 -12.55
C ALA A 82 11.31 6.30 -12.02
N SER A 83 11.28 5.00 -12.35
CA SER A 83 10.30 4.05 -11.83
C SER A 83 10.49 3.81 -10.34
N SER A 84 11.73 3.57 -9.89
CA SER A 84 12.05 3.40 -8.47
C SER A 84 11.62 4.62 -7.64
N PHE A 85 11.87 5.85 -8.15
CA PHE A 85 11.42 7.08 -7.51
C PHE A 85 9.88 7.14 -7.32
N LYS A 86 9.12 6.64 -8.29
CA LYS A 86 7.65 6.57 -8.18
C LYS A 86 7.20 5.45 -7.25
N ILE A 87 7.84 4.28 -7.32
CA ILE A 87 7.55 3.13 -6.46
C ILE A 87 7.75 3.47 -4.98
N ILE A 88 8.83 4.16 -4.60
CA ILE A 88 9.01 4.56 -3.20
C ILE A 88 7.91 5.53 -2.72
N THR A 89 7.35 6.34 -3.62
CA THR A 89 6.21 7.20 -3.29
C THR A 89 4.94 6.37 -3.05
N ASP A 90 4.69 5.34 -3.87
CA ASP A 90 3.55 4.44 -3.66
C ASP A 90 3.72 3.63 -2.37
N LEU A 91 4.94 3.19 -2.04
CA LEU A 91 5.24 2.49 -0.78
C LEU A 91 5.02 3.39 0.46
N GLU A 92 5.43 4.66 0.42
CA GLU A 92 5.14 5.63 1.48
C GLU A 92 3.63 5.82 1.68
N ARG A 93 2.86 5.89 0.57
CA ARG A 93 1.40 5.96 0.64
C ARG A 93 0.76 4.72 1.27
N VAL A 94 1.27 3.54 0.98
CA VAL A 94 0.80 2.31 1.64
C VAL A 94 1.08 2.34 3.14
N ALA A 95 2.24 2.87 3.56
CA ALA A 95 2.55 3.04 4.98
C ALA A 95 1.63 4.06 5.68
N ASP A 96 1.32 5.19 5.03
CA ASP A 96 0.32 6.15 5.50
C ASP A 96 -1.04 5.46 5.74
N LEU A 97 -1.47 4.60 4.81
CA LEU A 97 -2.71 3.84 4.93
C LEU A 97 -2.66 2.81 6.07
N ALA A 98 -1.51 2.17 6.29
CA ALA A 98 -1.31 1.28 7.45
C ALA A 98 -1.39 2.06 8.77
N THR A 99 -0.87 3.29 8.81
CA THR A 99 -0.98 4.20 9.97
C THR A 99 -2.45 4.55 10.26
N ASN A 100 -3.26 4.81 9.23
CA ASN A 100 -4.70 5.02 9.38
C ASN A 100 -5.40 3.81 10.04
N LEU A 101 -5.01 2.56 9.67
CA LEU A 101 -5.57 1.36 10.31
C LEU A 101 -5.28 1.34 11.83
N GLY A 102 -4.09 1.79 12.24
CA GLY A 102 -3.75 1.99 13.64
C GLY A 102 -4.65 3.04 14.33
N GLU A 103 -4.88 4.19 13.68
CA GLU A 103 -5.79 5.22 14.18
C GLU A 103 -7.23 4.71 14.30
N TYR A 104 -7.71 3.94 13.33
CA TYR A 104 -9.05 3.33 13.38
C TYR A 104 -9.17 2.32 14.51
N THR A 105 -8.11 1.57 14.82
CA THR A 105 -8.06 0.65 15.96
C THR A 105 -8.27 1.39 17.28
N LEU A 106 -7.56 2.52 17.49
CA LEU A 106 -7.68 3.32 18.73
C LEU A 106 -9.07 3.96 18.91
N GLN A 107 -9.80 4.18 17.82
CA GLN A 107 -11.13 4.78 17.83
C GLN A 107 -12.26 3.73 17.90
N ALA A 108 -11.96 2.43 17.71
CA ALA A 108 -12.96 1.37 17.64
C ALA A 108 -13.48 0.98 19.02
N GLU A 109 -14.76 1.26 19.32
CA GLU A 109 -15.39 0.85 20.56
C GLU A 109 -16.12 -0.50 20.43
N ARG A 110 -16.73 -0.80 19.26
CA ARG A 110 -17.56 -1.99 19.03
C ARG A 110 -17.25 -2.66 17.70
N ASP A 111 -17.45 -3.98 17.60
CA ASP A 111 -17.56 -4.68 16.32
C ASP A 111 -18.99 -4.57 15.83
N VAL A 112 -19.24 -3.69 14.88
CA VAL A 112 -20.60 -3.34 14.48
C VAL A 112 -21.12 -4.23 13.36
N PHE A 113 -20.23 -4.71 12.48
CA PHE A 113 -20.59 -5.49 11.29
C PHE A 113 -19.64 -6.70 11.11
N PRO A 114 -19.85 -7.78 11.88
CA PRO A 114 -18.98 -8.97 11.83
C PRO A 114 -19.07 -9.73 10.49
N GLU A 115 -20.04 -9.41 9.64
CA GLU A 115 -20.23 -10.03 8.32
C GLU A 115 -19.27 -9.45 7.25
N VAL A 116 -18.62 -8.32 7.52
CA VAL A 116 -17.65 -7.70 6.62
C VAL A 116 -16.26 -8.29 6.89
N ASP A 117 -15.73 -9.03 5.92
CA ASP A 117 -14.42 -9.69 6.01
C ASP A 117 -13.26 -8.72 5.69
N ILE A 118 -12.99 -7.79 6.62
CA ILE A 118 -11.86 -6.85 6.51
C ILE A 118 -10.52 -7.60 6.44
N GLN A 119 -10.38 -8.73 7.13
CA GLN A 119 -9.14 -9.50 7.14
C GLN A 119 -8.91 -10.19 5.79
N GLY A 120 -9.96 -10.69 5.14
CA GLY A 120 -9.87 -11.24 3.79
C GLY A 120 -9.48 -10.18 2.76
N ILE A 121 -10.13 -9.00 2.79
CA ILE A 121 -9.77 -7.87 1.92
C ILE A 121 -8.31 -7.45 2.17
N GLY A 122 -7.91 -7.27 3.43
CA GLY A 122 -6.54 -6.89 3.79
C GLY A 122 -5.49 -7.92 3.38
N GLY A 123 -5.82 -9.21 3.47
CA GLY A 123 -4.93 -10.29 2.97
C GLY A 123 -4.67 -10.18 1.47
N ILE A 124 -5.70 -9.88 0.68
CA ILE A 124 -5.56 -9.68 -0.78
C ILE A 124 -4.66 -8.48 -1.06
N THR A 125 -4.83 -7.35 -0.36
CA THR A 125 -3.98 -6.18 -0.58
C THR A 125 -2.51 -6.44 -0.25
N GLN A 126 -2.22 -7.22 0.80
CA GLN A 126 -0.85 -7.65 1.12
C GLN A 126 -0.25 -8.50 0.00
N GLU A 127 -0.98 -9.51 -0.47
CA GLU A 127 -0.55 -10.38 -1.58
C GLU A 127 -0.27 -9.57 -2.85
N MET A 128 -1.08 -8.55 -3.15
CA MET A 128 -0.89 -7.68 -4.31
C MET A 128 0.39 -6.85 -4.21
N ILE A 129 0.68 -6.23 -3.05
CA ILE A 129 1.93 -5.48 -2.84
C ILE A 129 3.14 -6.41 -2.90
N GLU A 130 3.09 -7.59 -2.26
CA GLU A 130 4.17 -8.60 -2.32
C GLU A 130 4.45 -9.02 -3.77
N ALA A 131 3.39 -9.30 -4.55
CA ALA A 131 3.51 -9.67 -5.96
C ALA A 131 4.08 -8.52 -6.80
N ALA A 132 3.64 -7.26 -6.58
CA ALA A 132 4.14 -6.09 -7.30
C ALA A 132 5.63 -5.84 -7.05
N MET A 133 6.07 -6.00 -5.80
CA MET A 133 7.48 -5.85 -5.46
C MET A 133 8.35 -7.01 -5.96
N THR A 134 7.80 -8.23 -6.00
CA THR A 134 8.46 -9.37 -6.64
C THR A 134 8.60 -9.15 -8.15
N ALA A 135 7.55 -8.66 -8.82
CA ALA A 135 7.59 -8.32 -10.24
C ALA A 135 8.64 -7.21 -10.53
N TYR A 136 8.77 -6.22 -9.64
CA TYR A 136 9.81 -5.18 -9.73
C TYR A 136 11.23 -5.76 -9.61
N ASP A 137 11.47 -6.69 -8.68
CA ASP A 137 12.78 -7.32 -8.50
C ASP A 137 13.15 -8.22 -9.69
N GLU A 138 12.22 -9.07 -10.11
CA GLU A 138 12.42 -10.08 -11.15
C GLU A 138 12.23 -9.52 -12.58
N ASN A 139 11.73 -8.29 -12.73
CA ASN A 139 11.34 -7.67 -14.01
C ASN A 139 10.24 -8.51 -14.74
N ASP A 140 9.27 -9.01 -13.98
CA ASP A 140 8.21 -9.90 -14.48
C ASP A 140 7.00 -9.09 -14.99
N ILE A 141 6.89 -8.99 -16.31
CA ILE A 141 5.80 -8.27 -17.00
C ILE A 141 4.47 -9.01 -16.85
N ASP A 142 4.47 -10.33 -16.93
CA ASP A 142 3.23 -11.13 -16.86
C ASP A 142 2.59 -10.98 -15.46
N ALA A 143 3.41 -10.92 -14.40
CA ALA A 143 2.96 -10.65 -13.06
C ALA A 143 2.32 -9.25 -12.92
N CYS A 144 2.85 -8.23 -13.63
CA CYS A 144 2.26 -6.88 -13.62
C CYS A 144 0.81 -6.88 -14.12
N TYR A 145 0.51 -7.57 -15.21
CA TYR A 145 -0.85 -7.70 -15.73
C TYR A 145 -1.77 -8.52 -14.82
N ALA A 146 -1.24 -9.57 -14.19
CA ALA A 146 -2.01 -10.38 -13.25
C ALA A 146 -2.44 -9.58 -12.00
N ILE A 147 -1.63 -8.61 -11.56
CA ILE A 147 -1.96 -7.72 -10.45
C ILE A 147 -3.08 -6.75 -10.84
N ASP A 148 -3.06 -6.18 -12.03
CA ASP A 148 -4.14 -5.32 -12.57
C ASP A 148 -5.48 -6.09 -12.69
N GLU A 149 -5.45 -7.36 -13.13
CA GLU A 149 -6.64 -8.21 -13.11
C GLU A 149 -7.13 -8.49 -11.68
N ARG A 150 -6.21 -8.65 -10.72
CA ARG A 150 -6.53 -8.92 -9.32
C ARG A 150 -7.19 -7.73 -8.62
N ASP A 151 -6.84 -6.51 -9.03
CA ASP A 151 -7.42 -5.26 -8.53
C ASP A 151 -8.93 -5.18 -8.79
N ASN A 152 -9.38 -5.58 -9.97
CA ASN A 152 -10.80 -5.66 -10.29
C ASN A 152 -11.59 -6.58 -9.32
N GLU A 153 -10.96 -7.69 -8.85
CA GLU A 153 -11.57 -8.57 -7.85
C GLU A 153 -11.63 -7.90 -6.48
N LEU A 154 -10.59 -7.14 -6.11
CA LEU A 154 -10.52 -6.38 -4.87
C LEU A 154 -11.59 -5.30 -4.84
N ASP A 155 -11.73 -4.51 -5.90
CA ASP A 155 -12.75 -3.48 -6.06
C ASP A 155 -14.16 -4.04 -5.85
N ASP A 156 -14.47 -5.14 -6.53
CA ASP A 156 -15.73 -5.86 -6.38
C ASP A 156 -15.99 -6.32 -4.93
N LEU A 157 -14.95 -6.71 -4.19
CA LEU A 157 -15.07 -7.09 -2.78
C LEU A 157 -15.32 -5.88 -1.88
N CYS A 158 -14.63 -4.78 -2.10
CA CYS A 158 -14.77 -3.53 -1.38
C CYS A 158 -16.15 -2.90 -1.60
N GLU A 159 -16.67 -2.92 -2.84
CA GLU A 159 -18.02 -2.46 -3.17
C GLU A 159 -19.08 -3.28 -2.41
N ARG A 160 -19.00 -4.62 -2.49
CA ARG A 160 -19.92 -5.52 -1.77
C ARG A 160 -19.87 -5.34 -0.25
N ALA A 161 -18.65 -5.17 0.32
CA ALA A 161 -18.47 -4.92 1.74
C ALA A 161 -19.14 -3.60 2.16
N SER A 162 -18.97 -2.55 1.38
CA SER A 162 -19.59 -1.25 1.59
C SER A 162 -21.13 -1.31 1.49
N GLU A 163 -21.67 -2.08 0.53
CA GLU A 163 -23.12 -2.30 0.40
C GLU A 163 -23.70 -3.03 1.61
N ILE A 164 -23.01 -4.03 2.16
CA ILE A 164 -23.43 -4.73 3.40
C ILE A 164 -23.54 -3.73 4.54
N VAL A 165 -22.52 -2.92 4.77
CA VAL A 165 -22.49 -1.90 5.83
C VAL A 165 -23.68 -0.93 5.72
N VAL A 166 -23.94 -0.42 4.52
CA VAL A 166 -25.04 0.53 4.27
C VAL A 166 -26.39 -0.14 4.43
N ARG A 167 -26.57 -1.38 3.97
CA ARG A 167 -27.82 -2.14 4.10
C ARG A 167 -28.14 -2.41 5.55
N ASP A 168 -27.19 -2.91 6.32
CA ASP A 168 -27.35 -3.23 7.73
C ASP A 168 -27.66 -1.98 8.56
N LEU A 169 -27.05 -0.84 8.19
CA LEU A 169 -27.40 0.44 8.81
C LEU A 169 -28.86 0.84 8.57
N ILE A 170 -29.38 0.64 7.34
CA ILE A 170 -30.77 0.97 6.98
C ILE A 170 -31.77 0.04 7.69
N GLU A 171 -31.40 -1.23 7.86
CA GLU A 171 -32.26 -2.26 8.49
C GLU A 171 -32.20 -2.22 10.02
N SER A 172 -31.22 -1.53 10.61
CA SER A 172 -31.05 -1.41 12.04
C SER A 172 -32.17 -0.57 12.66
N GLU A 173 -32.77 -1.05 13.75
CA GLU A 173 -33.61 -0.24 14.61
C GLU A 173 -32.74 0.66 15.50
N LEU A 174 -32.60 1.93 15.13
CA LEU A 174 -31.71 2.87 15.81
C LEU A 174 -32.34 3.37 17.13
N ASP A 175 -31.65 3.13 18.25
CA ASP A 175 -31.93 3.88 19.49
C ASP A 175 -31.29 5.29 19.33
N PRO A 176 -32.06 6.37 19.54
CA PRO A 176 -31.53 7.73 19.50
C PRO A 176 -30.30 7.97 20.38
N ALA A 177 -30.17 7.22 21.49
CA ALA A 177 -29.02 7.33 22.40
C ALA A 177 -27.72 6.76 21.84
N ASP A 178 -27.80 5.77 20.94
CA ASP A 178 -26.63 5.07 20.34
C ASP A 178 -26.34 5.54 18.92
N THR A 179 -27.14 6.43 18.34
CA THR A 179 -27.05 6.81 16.93
C THR A 179 -25.69 7.44 16.56
N ASP A 180 -25.18 8.36 17.37
CA ASP A 180 -23.92 9.08 17.09
C ASP A 180 -22.74 8.10 17.09
N GLN A 181 -22.73 7.15 18.03
CA GLN A 181 -21.67 6.13 18.11
C GLN A 181 -21.73 5.16 16.93
N LEU A 182 -22.92 4.68 16.58
CA LEU A 182 -23.09 3.81 15.42
C LEU A 182 -22.65 4.49 14.13
N MET A 183 -22.98 5.77 13.94
CA MET A 183 -22.53 6.54 12.77
C MET A 183 -21.01 6.69 12.72
N ALA A 184 -20.34 6.87 13.87
CA ALA A 184 -18.88 6.90 13.94
C ALA A 184 -18.27 5.55 13.57
N ASP A 185 -18.82 4.44 14.06
CA ASP A 185 -18.36 3.08 13.77
C ASP A 185 -18.55 2.73 12.28
N VAL A 186 -19.73 3.05 11.70
CA VAL A 186 -20.00 2.89 10.26
C VAL A 186 -19.02 3.69 9.42
N SER A 187 -18.83 4.96 9.74
CA SER A 187 -17.90 5.83 9.00
C SER A 187 -16.48 5.28 9.01
N ARG A 188 -16.02 4.79 10.16
CA ARG A 188 -14.70 4.19 10.32
C ARG A 188 -14.54 2.94 9.48
N LEU A 189 -15.54 2.04 9.50
CA LEU A 189 -15.50 0.81 8.70
C LEU A 189 -15.48 1.10 7.20
N LEU A 190 -16.28 2.05 6.71
CA LEU A 190 -16.24 2.48 5.31
C LEU A 190 -14.90 3.12 4.93
N LEU A 191 -14.27 3.88 5.84
CA LEU A 191 -12.93 4.41 5.64
C LEU A 191 -11.88 3.29 5.59
N THR A 192 -11.99 2.28 6.43
CA THR A 192 -11.11 1.10 6.42
C THR A 192 -11.19 0.37 5.08
N ILE A 193 -12.40 0.09 4.57
CA ILE A 193 -12.61 -0.57 3.27
C ILE A 193 -11.97 0.25 2.16
N ARG A 194 -12.25 1.56 2.12
CA ARG A 194 -11.68 2.47 1.12
C ARG A 194 -10.14 2.54 1.19
N ASP A 195 -9.56 2.55 2.39
CA ASP A 195 -8.12 2.63 2.54
C ASP A 195 -7.44 1.32 2.10
N LEU A 196 -8.09 0.15 2.29
CA LEU A 196 -7.62 -1.12 1.73
C LEU A 196 -7.73 -1.17 0.20
N GLU A 197 -8.83 -0.67 -0.40
CA GLU A 197 -8.95 -0.50 -1.85
C GLU A 197 -7.78 0.33 -2.39
N ARG A 198 -7.46 1.46 -1.77
CA ARG A 198 -6.32 2.30 -2.15
C ARG A 198 -4.96 1.61 -2.02
N VAL A 199 -4.80 0.66 -1.10
CA VAL A 199 -3.58 -0.18 -1.06
C VAL A 199 -3.48 -1.02 -2.34
N GLY A 200 -4.59 -1.58 -2.85
CA GLY A 200 -4.66 -2.26 -4.15
C GLY A 200 -4.25 -1.33 -5.30
N ASP A 201 -4.83 -0.13 -5.37
CA ASP A 201 -4.45 0.91 -6.35
C ASP A 201 -2.93 1.16 -6.38
N HIS A 202 -2.29 1.22 -5.21
CA HIS A 202 -0.84 1.41 -5.13
C HIS A 202 -0.06 0.18 -5.62
N ALA A 203 -0.57 -1.05 -5.45
CA ALA A 203 0.05 -2.25 -6.03
C ALA A 203 -0.01 -2.20 -7.57
N VAL A 204 -1.13 -1.77 -8.16
CA VAL A 204 -1.27 -1.55 -9.61
C VAL A 204 -0.31 -0.45 -10.08
N ASN A 205 -0.20 0.65 -9.35
CA ASN A 205 0.75 1.72 -9.66
C ASN A 205 2.20 1.20 -9.70
N ILE A 206 2.62 0.40 -8.72
CA ILE A 206 3.95 -0.22 -8.68
C ILE A 206 4.15 -1.12 -9.91
N SER A 207 3.15 -1.94 -10.25
CA SER A 207 3.16 -2.81 -11.43
C SER A 207 3.27 -2.02 -12.73
N ALA A 208 2.50 -0.93 -12.88
CA ALA A 208 2.56 -0.03 -14.02
C ALA A 208 3.96 0.61 -14.18
N ARG A 209 4.61 0.98 -13.08
CA ARG A 209 5.97 1.53 -13.11
C ARG A 209 7.00 0.46 -13.46
N THR A 210 6.79 -0.77 -13.01
CA THR A 210 7.63 -1.93 -13.37
C THR A 210 7.52 -2.24 -14.86
N LEU A 211 6.30 -2.30 -15.40
CA LEU A 211 6.06 -2.50 -16.84
C LEU A 211 6.77 -1.43 -17.68
N TYR A 212 6.61 -0.16 -17.31
CA TYR A 212 7.29 0.95 -17.97
C TYR A 212 8.83 0.85 -17.88
N MET A 213 9.34 0.43 -16.73
CA MET A 213 10.78 0.24 -16.49
C MET A 213 11.38 -0.80 -17.44
N VAL A 214 10.70 -1.94 -17.58
CA VAL A 214 11.21 -3.11 -18.32
C VAL A 214 10.98 -2.97 -19.81
N ASP A 215 9.76 -2.71 -20.24
CA ASP A 215 9.35 -2.76 -21.65
C ASP A 215 9.06 -1.39 -22.29
N ASN A 216 9.15 -0.31 -21.51
CA ASN A 216 8.78 1.05 -21.93
C ASN A 216 7.32 1.13 -22.39
N ASP A 217 6.46 0.32 -21.77
CA ASP A 217 5.02 0.28 -22.00
C ASP A 217 4.31 1.08 -20.91
N ASP A 218 3.38 1.93 -21.30
CA ASP A 218 2.60 2.80 -20.42
C ASP A 218 1.11 2.40 -20.33
N GLU A 219 0.75 1.19 -20.80
CA GLU A 219 -0.62 0.71 -20.87
C GLU A 219 -1.33 0.72 -19.51
N LEU A 220 -0.63 0.39 -18.42
CA LEU A 220 -1.17 0.41 -17.06
C LEU A 220 -0.99 1.76 -16.33
N ILE A 221 -0.48 2.80 -16.98
CA ILE A 221 -0.34 4.13 -16.39
C ILE A 221 -1.61 4.94 -16.71
N TYR A 222 -2.49 5.10 -15.73
CA TYR A 222 -3.75 5.86 -15.85
C TYR A 222 -3.60 7.30 -15.34
#